data_a9abce21b30d703e76502698a28570c1
#
_entry.id   a9abce21b30d703e76502698a28570c1
#
_cell.length_a   1.000
_cell.length_b   1.000
_cell.length_c   1.000
_cell.angle_alpha   90.00
_cell.angle_beta   90.00
_cell.angle_gamma   90.00
#
_symmetry.space_group_name_H-M   'P 1'
#
loop_
_entity.id
_entity.type
_entity.pdbx_description
1 polymer ?
#
loop_
_entity_poly.entity_id
_entity_poly.type
_entity_poly.pdbx_seq_one_letter_code
_entity_poly.pdbx_strand_id
1 'polypeptide(L)'
;MKHITVSGAIILRTNPATQQKEIFATQRGYGDFKGGWEIPGGKLEPDETPEQCIVREINEELSSQVKAEQILGVVDYDYPTFHLTMHCILCTIVSGNLQLLEHEASRWLTKENLRTVDWLPADLLILDKIEELL
;
A
#
# COMPACT_ATOMS: atom_id res chain seq x y z
N MET A 1 2.36 -2.16 25.05
CA MET A 1 2.15 -2.70 23.69
C MET A 1 3.12 -2.02 22.73
N LYS A 2 3.75 -2.81 21.86
CA LYS A 2 4.66 -2.26 20.84
C LYS A 2 3.89 -1.40 19.87
N HIS A 3 4.49 -0.27 19.47
CA HIS A 3 3.89 0.63 18.48
C HIS A 3 4.73 0.62 17.21
N ILE A 4 4.11 0.34 16.07
CA ILE A 4 4.77 0.31 14.77
C ILE A 4 4.11 1.36 13.88
N THR A 5 4.94 2.26 13.32
CA THR A 5 4.48 3.30 12.39
C THR A 5 4.99 2.96 11.00
N VAL A 6 4.07 2.92 10.03
CA VAL A 6 4.37 2.57 8.64
C VAL A 6 3.75 3.58 7.68
N SER A 7 4.24 3.58 6.45
CA SER A 7 3.57 4.23 5.32
C SER A 7 3.10 3.16 4.36
N GLY A 8 1.91 3.34 3.81
CA GLY A 8 1.37 2.48 2.76
C GLY A 8 1.07 3.30 1.51
N ALA A 9 1.40 2.75 0.35
CA ALA A 9 1.21 3.43 -0.93
C ALA A 9 -0.08 3.00 -1.59
N ILE A 10 -0.96 3.97 -1.85
CA ILE A 10 -2.10 3.79 -2.74
C ILE A 10 -1.62 4.23 -4.12
N ILE A 11 -1.09 3.27 -4.88
CA ILE A 11 -0.52 3.55 -6.20
C ILE A 11 -1.65 3.50 -7.22
N LEU A 12 -2.01 4.67 -7.72
CA LEU A 12 -3.14 4.86 -8.64
C LEU A 12 -2.63 5.00 -10.07
N ARG A 13 -3.29 4.31 -10.99
CA ARG A 13 -3.06 4.51 -12.43
C ARG A 13 -4.37 4.42 -13.20
N THR A 14 -4.36 4.91 -14.44
CA THR A 14 -5.40 4.63 -15.41
C THR A 14 -4.88 3.54 -16.35
N ASN A 15 -5.60 2.42 -16.44
CA ASN A 15 -5.22 1.32 -17.32
C ASN A 15 -5.32 1.79 -18.78
N PRO A 16 -4.23 1.74 -19.57
CA PRO A 16 -4.26 2.24 -20.95
C PRO A 16 -5.16 1.43 -21.89
N ALA A 17 -5.44 0.18 -21.56
CA ALA A 17 -6.29 -0.68 -22.39
C ALA A 17 -7.78 -0.49 -22.10
N THR A 18 -8.16 -0.29 -20.84
CA THR A 18 -9.57 -0.23 -20.43
C THR A 18 -10.05 1.18 -20.07
N GLN A 19 -9.12 2.12 -19.84
CA GLN A 19 -9.37 3.47 -19.35
C GLN A 19 -9.96 3.50 -17.92
N GLN A 20 -9.94 2.36 -17.22
CA GLN A 20 -10.37 2.29 -15.83
C GLN A 20 -9.24 2.67 -14.89
N LYS A 21 -9.60 3.32 -13.79
CA LYS A 21 -8.67 3.59 -12.71
C LYS A 21 -8.47 2.31 -11.88
N GLU A 22 -7.23 2.10 -11.45
CA GLU A 22 -6.84 0.91 -10.71
C GLU A 22 -5.85 1.30 -9.62
N ILE A 23 -5.84 0.52 -8.52
CA ILE A 23 -4.80 0.62 -7.50
C ILE A 23 -4.03 -0.68 -7.41
N PHE A 24 -2.77 -0.57 -7.00
CA PHE A 24 -1.87 -1.73 -6.90
C PHE A 24 -1.94 -2.34 -5.51
N ALA A 25 -2.17 -3.65 -5.44
CA ALA A 25 -2.19 -4.40 -4.19
C ALA A 25 -1.19 -5.55 -4.26
N THR A 26 -0.60 -5.88 -3.11
CA THR A 26 0.39 -6.95 -3.00
C THR A 26 -0.04 -7.98 -1.97
N GLN A 27 0.35 -9.23 -2.20
CA GLN A 27 0.10 -10.33 -1.27
C GLN A 27 1.37 -10.62 -0.49
N ARG A 28 1.25 -10.67 0.84
CA ARG A 28 2.38 -10.94 1.71
C ARG A 28 2.86 -12.37 1.54
N GLY A 29 4.16 -12.55 1.26
CA GLY A 29 4.75 -13.85 0.93
C GLY A 29 5.40 -14.57 2.11
N TYR A 30 5.57 -13.91 3.27
CA TYR A 30 6.25 -14.50 4.43
C TYR A 30 5.81 -13.83 5.72
N GLY A 31 6.21 -14.43 6.85
CA GLY A 31 5.99 -13.86 8.17
C GLY A 31 4.54 -13.97 8.64
N ASP A 32 4.21 -13.13 9.62
CA ASP A 32 2.85 -13.04 10.15
C ASP A 32 1.92 -12.52 9.06
N PHE A 33 0.71 -13.09 9.02
CA PHE A 33 -0.33 -12.73 8.04
C PHE A 33 0.02 -13.07 6.59
N LYS A 34 0.91 -14.08 6.39
CA LYS A 34 1.22 -14.59 5.06
C LYS A 34 -0.07 -14.91 4.30
N GLY A 35 -0.13 -14.49 3.04
CA GLY A 35 -1.31 -14.67 2.19
C GLY A 35 -2.29 -13.52 2.25
N GLY A 36 -2.17 -12.63 3.22
CA GLY A 36 -3.01 -11.43 3.29
C GLY A 36 -2.61 -10.40 2.27
N TRP A 37 -3.60 -9.63 1.79
CA TRP A 37 -3.38 -8.57 0.81
C TRP A 37 -3.27 -7.22 1.49
N GLU A 38 -2.44 -6.35 0.95
CA GLU A 38 -2.15 -5.03 1.53
C GLU A 38 -1.74 -4.04 0.46
N ILE A 39 -1.84 -2.74 0.77
CA ILE A 39 -1.15 -1.74 -0.02
C ILE A 39 0.34 -1.83 0.32
N PRO A 40 1.25 -1.72 -0.67
CA PRO A 40 2.67 -1.89 -0.40
C PRO A 40 3.23 -0.72 0.43
N GLY A 41 4.25 -1.00 1.22
CA GLY A 41 4.88 0.00 2.07
C GLY A 41 5.77 -0.62 3.11
N GLY A 42 6.09 0.14 4.16
CA GLY A 42 6.97 -0.35 5.21
C GLY A 42 7.13 0.64 6.36
N LYS A 43 8.03 0.30 7.27
CA LYS A 43 8.26 1.06 8.51
C LYS A 43 9.03 2.35 8.26
N LEU A 44 8.63 3.41 8.96
CA LEU A 44 9.40 4.64 8.98
C LEU A 44 10.74 4.42 9.67
N GLU A 45 11.79 4.97 9.08
CA GLU A 45 13.11 5.06 9.72
C GLU A 45 13.17 6.33 10.58
N PRO A 46 14.12 6.40 11.54
CA PRO A 46 14.30 7.62 12.36
C PRO A 46 14.47 8.86 11.47
N ASP A 47 13.82 9.95 11.83
CA ASP A 47 13.87 11.23 11.13
C ASP A 47 13.31 11.24 9.72
N GLU A 48 12.62 10.18 9.34
CA GLU A 48 11.99 10.06 8.03
C GLU A 48 10.53 10.52 8.10
N THR A 49 10.10 11.34 7.12
CA THR A 49 8.69 11.67 6.99
C THR A 49 7.93 10.50 6.36
N PRO A 50 6.59 10.40 6.54
CA PRO A 50 5.81 9.36 5.87
C PRO A 50 6.00 9.36 4.36
N GLU A 51 6.09 10.53 3.73
CA GLU A 51 6.30 10.65 2.28
C GLU A 51 7.68 10.15 1.86
N GLN A 52 8.72 10.49 2.60
CA GLN A 52 10.07 9.97 2.33
C GLN A 52 10.11 8.46 2.48
N CYS A 53 9.45 7.94 3.50
CA CYS A 53 9.36 6.51 3.76
C CYS A 53 8.76 5.77 2.57
N ILE A 54 7.64 6.26 2.04
CA ILE A 54 6.95 5.53 0.98
C ILE A 54 7.75 5.53 -0.33
N VAL A 55 8.42 6.62 -0.65
CA VAL A 55 9.27 6.68 -1.85
C VAL A 55 10.43 5.67 -1.72
N ARG A 56 11.07 5.61 -0.55
CA ARG A 56 12.15 4.66 -0.27
C ARG A 56 11.66 3.21 -0.32
N GLU A 57 10.57 2.91 0.37
CA GLU A 57 10.05 1.55 0.46
C GLU A 57 9.63 1.00 -0.89
N ILE A 58 8.96 1.80 -1.72
CA ILE A 58 8.55 1.34 -3.04
C ILE A 58 9.77 1.10 -3.93
N ASN A 59 10.80 1.93 -3.81
CA ASN A 59 12.04 1.69 -4.54
C ASN A 59 12.72 0.39 -4.11
N GLU A 60 12.78 0.13 -2.81
CA GLU A 60 13.40 -1.09 -2.27
C GLU A 60 12.59 -2.36 -2.61
N GLU A 61 11.28 -2.32 -2.45
CA GLU A 61 10.43 -3.50 -2.59
C GLU A 61 9.99 -3.79 -4.02
N LEU A 62 9.82 -2.77 -4.84
CA LEU A 62 9.23 -2.89 -6.17
C LEU A 62 10.13 -2.36 -7.29
N SER A 63 11.36 -1.96 -6.98
CA SER A 63 12.30 -1.40 -7.95
C SER A 63 11.70 -0.30 -8.81
N SER A 64 10.90 0.56 -8.18
CA SER A 64 10.17 1.60 -8.90
C SER A 64 10.20 2.91 -8.15
N GLN A 65 10.13 4.01 -8.89
CA GLN A 65 10.03 5.35 -8.33
C GLN A 65 8.59 5.83 -8.38
N VAL A 66 8.10 6.27 -7.22
CA VAL A 66 6.78 6.89 -7.12
C VAL A 66 6.90 8.31 -6.60
N LYS A 67 5.91 9.11 -6.89
CA LYS A 67 5.74 10.43 -6.31
C LYS A 67 4.64 10.35 -5.26
N ALA A 68 4.92 10.84 -4.05
CA ALA A 68 3.92 10.96 -2.99
C ALA A 68 3.11 12.22 -3.27
N GLU A 69 1.83 12.05 -3.63
CA GLU A 69 0.97 13.16 -4.00
C GLU A 69 0.29 13.78 -2.78
N GLN A 70 -0.27 12.93 -1.90
CA GLN A 70 -1.09 13.42 -0.81
C GLN A 70 -1.35 12.30 0.21
N ILE A 71 -1.37 12.65 1.49
CA ILE A 71 -1.80 11.73 2.53
C ILE A 71 -3.32 11.68 2.53
N LEU A 72 -3.90 10.52 2.24
CA LEU A 72 -5.36 10.35 2.18
C LEU A 72 -5.96 10.04 3.54
N GLY A 73 -5.19 9.48 4.45
CA GLY A 73 -5.67 9.16 5.78
C GLY A 73 -4.61 8.47 6.60
N VAL A 74 -4.87 8.38 7.90
CA VAL A 74 -4.03 7.67 8.86
C VAL A 74 -4.89 6.60 9.51
N VAL A 75 -4.45 5.36 9.43
CA VAL A 75 -5.15 4.22 10.03
C VAL A 75 -4.45 3.83 11.31
N ASP A 76 -5.22 3.67 12.38
CA ASP A 76 -4.75 3.09 13.62
C ASP A 76 -5.48 1.77 13.85
N TYR A 77 -4.72 0.72 14.13
CA TYR A 77 -5.31 -0.61 14.35
C TYR A 77 -4.50 -1.40 15.38
N ASP A 78 -5.20 -2.03 16.32
CA ASP A 78 -4.59 -2.88 17.34
C ASP A 78 -4.58 -4.33 16.88
N TYR A 79 -3.40 -4.82 16.47
CA TYR A 79 -3.17 -6.24 16.31
C TYR A 79 -2.89 -6.87 17.68
N PRO A 80 -2.98 -8.20 17.83
CA PRO A 80 -2.83 -8.81 19.17
C PRO A 80 -1.54 -8.45 19.91
N THR A 81 -0.43 -8.22 19.19
CA THR A 81 0.88 -7.98 19.81
C THR A 81 1.42 -6.57 19.59
N PHE A 82 0.75 -5.73 18.81
CA PHE A 82 1.24 -4.38 18.55
C PHE A 82 0.12 -3.45 18.07
N HIS A 83 0.36 -2.15 18.26
CA HIS A 83 -0.49 -1.10 17.69
C HIS A 83 0.16 -0.62 16.39
N LEU A 84 -0.61 -0.59 15.32
CA LEU A 84 -0.16 -0.11 14.00
C LEU A 84 -0.73 1.28 13.73
N THR A 85 0.14 2.20 13.33
CA THR A 85 -0.25 3.47 12.72
C THR A 85 0.24 3.46 11.28
N MET A 86 -0.67 3.57 10.32
CA MET A 86 -0.34 3.53 8.89
C MET A 86 -0.77 4.83 8.21
N HIS A 87 0.22 5.54 7.66
CA HIS A 87 -0.04 6.71 6.82
C HIS A 87 -0.31 6.22 5.39
N CYS A 88 -1.51 6.45 4.90
CA CYS A 88 -1.93 5.99 3.58
C CYS A 88 -1.77 7.12 2.57
N ILE A 89 -0.85 6.95 1.63
CA ILE A 89 -0.39 8.02 0.75
C ILE A 89 -0.74 7.71 -0.69
N LEU A 90 -1.46 8.63 -1.33
CA LEU A 90 -1.71 8.55 -2.78
C LEU A 90 -0.41 8.74 -3.52
N CYS A 91 -0.06 7.78 -4.36
CA CYS A 91 1.17 7.78 -5.15
C CYS A 91 0.89 7.59 -6.63
N THR A 92 1.76 8.18 -7.45
CA THR A 92 1.77 7.96 -8.89
C THR A 92 3.14 7.42 -9.30
N ILE A 93 3.17 6.59 -10.35
CA ILE A 93 4.43 5.99 -10.82
C ILE A 93 5.19 7.02 -11.66
N VAL A 94 6.45 7.26 -11.28
CA VAL A 94 7.37 8.10 -12.05
C VAL A 94 8.16 7.23 -13.02
N SER A 95 8.67 6.08 -12.55
CA SER A 95 9.43 5.14 -13.38
C SER A 95 9.41 3.74 -12.76
N GLY A 96 9.69 2.73 -13.57
CA GLY A 96 9.75 1.35 -13.15
C GLY A 96 8.46 0.57 -13.45
N ASN A 97 8.51 -0.74 -13.22
CA ASN A 97 7.44 -1.67 -13.58
C ASN A 97 6.75 -2.30 -12.37
N LEU A 98 6.99 -1.78 -11.17
CA LEU A 98 6.50 -2.38 -9.93
C LEU A 98 6.88 -3.86 -9.85
N GLN A 99 8.17 -4.13 -9.98
CA GLN A 99 8.71 -5.48 -9.95
C GLN A 99 8.65 -6.06 -8.53
N LEU A 100 8.05 -7.24 -8.38
CA LEU A 100 7.94 -7.89 -7.07
C LEU A 100 9.30 -8.48 -6.65
N LEU A 101 9.84 -8.01 -5.52
CA LEU A 101 11.07 -8.53 -4.94
C LEU A 101 10.81 -9.33 -3.66
N GLU A 102 9.78 -8.97 -2.89
CA GLU A 102 9.50 -9.56 -1.57
C GLU A 102 8.09 -10.12 -1.43
N HIS A 103 7.18 -9.79 -2.35
CA HIS A 103 5.79 -10.21 -2.27
C HIS A 103 5.55 -11.47 -3.11
N GLU A 104 4.53 -12.25 -2.73
CA GLU A 104 4.18 -13.47 -3.44
C GLU A 104 3.40 -13.19 -4.73
N ALA A 105 2.52 -12.20 -4.71
CA ALA A 105 1.68 -11.86 -5.86
C ALA A 105 1.30 -10.39 -5.83
N SER A 106 0.79 -9.91 -6.94
CA SER A 106 0.23 -8.57 -7.03
C SER A 106 -0.99 -8.56 -7.94
N ARG A 107 -1.83 -7.53 -7.77
CA ARG A 107 -2.97 -7.28 -8.65
C ARG A 107 -3.19 -5.78 -8.77
N TRP A 108 -3.62 -5.37 -9.96
CA TRP A 108 -4.27 -4.08 -10.14
C TRP A 108 -5.75 -4.28 -9.90
N LEU A 109 -6.32 -3.51 -8.97
CA LEU A 109 -7.72 -3.64 -8.58
C LEU A 109 -8.52 -2.43 -9.03
N THR A 110 -9.63 -2.71 -9.70
CA THR A 110 -10.62 -1.70 -10.10
C THR A 110 -11.65 -1.54 -8.99
N LYS A 111 -12.57 -0.59 -9.17
CA LYS A 111 -13.67 -0.39 -8.21
C LYS A 111 -14.49 -1.67 -8.02
N GLU A 112 -14.75 -2.39 -9.11
CA GLU A 112 -15.59 -3.58 -9.09
C GLU A 112 -14.96 -4.75 -8.35
N ASN A 113 -13.62 -4.87 -8.38
CA ASN A 113 -12.95 -6.01 -7.76
C ASN A 113 -12.10 -5.65 -6.55
N LEU A 114 -12.20 -4.41 -6.06
CA LEU A 114 -11.42 -3.93 -4.91
C LEU A 114 -11.56 -4.85 -3.69
N ARG A 115 -12.75 -5.36 -3.44
CA ARG A 115 -13.05 -6.17 -2.24
C ARG A 115 -13.00 -7.67 -2.48
N THR A 116 -12.41 -8.11 -3.60
CA THR A 116 -12.33 -9.54 -3.94
C THR A 116 -11.09 -10.24 -3.39
N VAL A 117 -10.15 -9.48 -2.85
CA VAL A 117 -8.95 -10.04 -2.22
C VAL A 117 -9.11 -10.03 -0.70
N ASP A 118 -8.34 -10.88 -0.02
CA ASP A 118 -8.39 -11.03 1.43
C ASP A 118 -7.49 -9.97 2.09
N TRP A 119 -8.00 -8.76 2.20
CA TRP A 119 -7.26 -7.64 2.79
C TRP A 119 -6.92 -7.87 4.25
N LEU A 120 -5.72 -7.45 4.65
CA LEU A 120 -5.34 -7.41 6.07
C LEU A 120 -6.27 -6.45 6.83
N PRO A 121 -6.51 -6.72 8.14
CA PRO A 121 -7.47 -5.92 8.93
C PRO A 121 -7.24 -4.41 8.88
N ALA A 122 -5.99 -3.95 9.00
CA ALA A 122 -5.71 -2.51 8.97
C ALA A 122 -6.06 -1.90 7.62
N ASP A 123 -5.79 -2.62 6.53
CA ASP A 123 -6.03 -2.13 5.18
C ASP A 123 -7.53 -2.01 4.87
N LEU A 124 -8.37 -2.81 5.51
CA LEU A 124 -9.82 -2.68 5.37
C LEU A 124 -10.32 -1.28 5.75
N LEU A 125 -9.65 -0.62 6.68
CA LEU A 125 -10.07 0.69 7.18
C LEU A 125 -9.85 1.83 6.18
N ILE A 126 -9.07 1.62 5.13
CA ILE A 126 -8.80 2.65 4.12
C ILE A 126 -9.57 2.39 2.81
N LEU A 127 -10.25 1.24 2.68
CA LEU A 127 -10.89 0.85 1.42
C LEU A 127 -11.95 1.83 0.93
N ASP A 128 -12.72 2.43 1.84
CA ASP A 128 -13.74 3.41 1.44
C ASP A 128 -13.11 4.61 0.74
N LYS A 129 -11.99 5.09 1.25
CA LYS A 129 -11.27 6.20 0.63
C LYS A 129 -10.65 5.80 -0.70
N ILE A 130 -10.13 4.58 -0.81
CA ILE A 130 -9.62 4.06 -2.07
C ILE A 130 -10.74 3.98 -3.10
N GLU A 131 -11.89 3.47 -2.70
CA GLU A 131 -13.05 3.33 -3.60
C GLU A 131 -13.47 4.67 -4.19
N GLU A 132 -13.38 5.76 -3.41
CA GLU A 132 -13.69 7.10 -3.90
C GLU A 132 -12.75 7.57 -5.03
N LEU A 133 -11.53 7.03 -5.09
CA LEU A 133 -10.57 7.35 -6.16
C LEU A 133 -10.87 6.61 -7.46
N LEU A 134 -11.56 5.50 -7.37
CA LEU A 134 -11.82 4.57 -8.49
C LEU A 134 -13.21 4.81 -9.16
#